data_78e839322c06c1bf421e43d4f40132f6
#
_entry.id   78e839322c06c1bf421e43d4f40132f6
#
_cell.length_a   1.000
_cell.length_b   1.000
_cell.length_c   1.000
_cell.angle_alpha   90.00
_cell.angle_beta   90.00
_cell.angle_gamma   90.00
#
_symmetry.space_group_name_H-M   'P 1'
#
loop_
_entity.id
_entity.type
_entity.pdbx_description
1 polymer ?
#
loop_
_entity_poly.entity_id
_entity_poly.type
_entity_poly.pdbx_seq_one_letter_code
_entity_poly.pdbx_strand_id
1 'polypeptide(L)'
;MRNVFVQGAVVPYTRAEENPATQQYLDLFEQYLPDGKAEAYLGFQAFSAWLLFATSAKECGAELTRRCVLDNAKAVTDWTGGGLHAPTNPGSGEAAECGLITEGTAEGFVVPEDFEPNEGIFHCDPDNVFTLEGDYGRGVTLEDVGKTLDELE
;
A
#
# COMPACT_ATOMS: atom_id res chain seq x y z
N MET A 1 -19.22 10.66 -13.64
CA MET A 1 -18.14 10.60 -14.65
C MET A 1 -18.41 9.40 -15.54
N ARG A 2 -18.04 9.43 -16.81
CA ARG A 2 -18.16 8.25 -17.69
C ARG A 2 -16.80 8.02 -18.34
N ASN A 3 -16.42 6.75 -18.54
CA ASN A 3 -15.16 6.34 -19.17
C ASN A 3 -13.92 6.82 -18.40
N VAL A 4 -13.98 6.83 -17.07
CA VAL A 4 -12.80 7.09 -16.20
C VAL A 4 -12.41 5.78 -15.57
N PHE A 5 -11.25 5.27 -15.92
CA PHE A 5 -10.67 4.07 -15.34
C PHE A 5 -9.42 4.45 -14.55
N VAL A 6 -9.25 3.82 -13.40
CA VAL A 6 -8.11 4.03 -12.52
C VAL A 6 -7.48 2.68 -12.20
N GLN A 7 -6.20 2.54 -12.47
CA GLN A 7 -5.41 1.41 -11.98
C GLN A 7 -4.95 1.71 -10.55
N GLY A 8 -5.08 0.74 -9.68
CA GLY A 8 -4.63 0.84 -8.29
C GLY A 8 -4.35 -0.53 -7.70
N ALA A 9 -3.85 -0.54 -6.47
CA ALA A 9 -3.56 -1.75 -5.73
C ALA A 9 -4.28 -1.79 -4.37
N VAL A 10 -5.22 -0.88 -4.13
CA VAL A 10 -5.98 -0.77 -2.89
C VAL A 10 -7.40 -1.28 -3.10
N VAL A 11 -7.93 -2.05 -2.15
CA VAL A 11 -9.33 -2.49 -2.17
C VAL A 11 -10.25 -1.26 -2.14
N PRO A 12 -11.16 -1.10 -3.12
CA PRO A 12 -12.07 0.04 -3.14
C PRO A 12 -12.98 0.05 -1.91
N TYR A 13 -13.26 1.25 -1.38
CA TYR A 13 -14.17 1.40 -0.23
C TYR A 13 -15.60 0.87 -0.52
N THR A 14 -16.00 0.83 -1.79
CA THR A 14 -17.26 0.23 -2.25
C THR A 14 -17.36 -1.28 -2.00
N ARG A 15 -16.23 -1.94 -1.68
CA ARG A 15 -16.14 -3.36 -1.32
C ARG A 15 -15.89 -3.58 0.18
N ALA A 16 -16.12 -2.57 1.03
CA ALA A 16 -15.86 -2.66 2.46
C ALA A 16 -16.64 -3.79 3.15
N GLU A 17 -17.88 -4.05 2.74
CA GLU A 17 -18.69 -5.14 3.29
C GLU A 17 -18.08 -6.54 3.07
N GLU A 18 -17.25 -6.69 2.05
CA GLU A 18 -16.56 -7.93 1.70
C GLU A 18 -15.12 -7.99 2.21
N ASN A 19 -14.59 -6.85 2.67
CA ASN A 19 -13.22 -6.73 3.12
C ASN A 19 -13.13 -6.15 4.53
N PRO A 20 -12.91 -7.00 5.56
CA PRO A 20 -12.88 -6.55 6.96
C PRO A 20 -11.84 -5.47 7.26
N ALA A 21 -10.70 -5.47 6.56
CA ALA A 21 -9.66 -4.46 6.77
C ALA A 21 -10.09 -3.08 6.25
N THR A 22 -10.75 -3.04 5.09
CA THR A 22 -11.35 -1.81 4.54
C THR A 22 -12.45 -1.30 5.45
N GLN A 23 -13.35 -2.17 5.93
CA GLN A 23 -14.41 -1.79 6.87
C GLN A 23 -13.81 -1.21 8.16
N GLN A 24 -12.83 -1.88 8.76
CA GLN A 24 -12.16 -1.40 9.96
C GLN A 24 -11.52 -0.01 9.76
N TYR A 25 -10.90 0.22 8.61
CA TYR A 25 -10.34 1.53 8.29
C TYR A 25 -11.43 2.60 8.26
N LEU A 26 -12.57 2.35 7.59
CA LEU A 26 -13.69 3.29 7.50
C LEU A 26 -14.30 3.57 8.88
N ASP A 27 -14.50 2.54 9.70
CA ASP A 27 -15.03 2.67 11.06
C ASP A 27 -14.15 3.54 11.95
N LEU A 28 -12.81 3.37 11.86
CA LEU A 28 -11.84 4.20 12.58
C LEU A 28 -11.88 5.66 12.11
N PHE A 29 -12.04 5.86 10.80
CA PHE A 29 -12.16 7.21 10.23
C PHE A 29 -13.43 7.90 10.73
N GLU A 30 -14.58 7.21 10.70
CA GLU A 30 -15.85 7.73 11.24
C GLU A 30 -15.74 8.07 12.73
N GLN A 31 -15.08 7.22 13.51
CA GLN A 31 -14.93 7.42 14.95
C GLN A 31 -14.03 8.60 15.32
N TYR A 32 -12.91 8.78 14.61
CA TYR A 32 -11.85 9.71 15.02
C TYR A 32 -11.70 10.94 14.13
N LEU A 33 -12.17 10.88 12.89
CA LEU A 33 -12.05 11.93 11.87
C LEU A 33 -13.35 12.03 11.03
N PRO A 34 -14.52 12.25 11.65
CA PRO A 34 -15.82 12.19 10.95
C PRO A 34 -15.96 13.21 9.81
N ASP A 35 -15.21 14.32 9.87
CA ASP A 35 -15.18 15.34 8.81
C ASP A 35 -14.10 15.05 7.75
N GLY A 36 -13.35 13.95 7.88
CA GLY A 36 -12.31 13.55 6.95
C GLY A 36 -12.85 12.91 5.68
N LYS A 37 -11.97 12.79 4.68
CA LYS A 37 -12.28 12.09 3.42
C LYS A 37 -11.72 10.66 3.50
N ALA A 38 -12.48 9.75 4.12
CA ALA A 38 -12.06 8.37 4.31
C ALA A 38 -11.76 7.66 2.97
N GLU A 39 -12.50 8.00 1.91
CA GLU A 39 -12.37 7.38 0.58
C GLU A 39 -11.14 7.88 -0.20
N ALA A 40 -10.33 8.78 0.38
CA ALA A 40 -9.13 9.26 -0.29
C ALA A 40 -8.07 8.15 -0.38
N TYR A 41 -7.62 7.83 -1.60
CA TYR A 41 -6.66 6.75 -1.89
C TYR A 41 -5.39 6.82 -1.02
N LEU A 42 -4.83 8.01 -0.83
CA LEU A 42 -3.64 8.21 0.01
C LEU A 42 -3.89 7.93 1.49
N GLY A 43 -5.12 8.05 1.97
CA GLY A 43 -5.51 7.69 3.33
C GLY A 43 -5.31 6.20 3.61
N PHE A 44 -5.76 5.34 2.70
CA PHE A 44 -5.54 3.88 2.79
C PHE A 44 -4.04 3.54 2.81
N GLN A 45 -3.26 4.16 1.92
CA GLN A 45 -1.82 3.91 1.87
C GLN A 45 -1.12 4.37 3.15
N ALA A 46 -1.46 5.55 3.68
CA ALA A 46 -0.91 6.06 4.93
C ALA A 46 -1.27 5.15 6.11
N PHE A 47 -2.51 4.68 6.19
CA PHE A 47 -2.94 3.76 7.24
C PHE A 47 -2.16 2.45 7.19
N SER A 48 -1.99 1.85 5.99
CA SER A 48 -1.19 0.64 5.82
C SER A 48 0.28 0.87 6.22
N ALA A 49 0.87 2.01 5.85
CA ALA A 49 2.25 2.33 6.23
C ALA A 49 2.42 2.46 7.75
N TRP A 50 1.44 3.06 8.45
CA TRP A 50 1.44 3.13 9.91
C TRP A 50 1.22 1.77 10.58
N LEU A 51 0.43 0.88 10.00
CA LEU A 51 0.30 -0.51 10.47
C LEU A 51 1.62 -1.27 10.33
N LEU A 52 2.34 -1.11 9.21
CA LEU A 52 3.66 -1.71 9.01
C LEU A 52 4.66 -1.19 10.04
N PHE A 53 4.67 0.13 10.28
CA PHE A 53 5.50 0.73 11.33
C PHE A 53 5.17 0.16 12.70
N ALA A 54 3.88 0.12 13.07
CA ALA A 54 3.45 -0.32 14.40
C ALA A 54 3.77 -1.81 14.65
N THR A 55 3.56 -2.68 13.65
CA THR A 55 3.90 -4.10 13.75
C THR A 55 5.41 -4.30 13.85
N SER A 56 6.20 -3.61 13.03
CA SER A 56 7.65 -3.66 13.07
C SER A 56 8.23 -3.15 14.38
N ALA A 57 7.67 -2.06 14.92
CA ALA A 57 8.07 -1.52 16.23
C ALA A 57 7.72 -2.47 17.38
N LYS A 58 6.58 -3.14 17.32
CA LYS A 58 6.17 -4.13 18.32
C LYS A 58 7.16 -5.30 18.40
N GLU A 59 7.67 -5.77 17.27
CA GLU A 59 8.66 -6.85 17.22
C GLU A 59 10.02 -6.45 17.86
N CYS A 60 10.34 -5.16 17.94
CA CYS A 60 11.54 -4.67 18.63
C CYS A 60 11.45 -4.78 20.16
N GLY A 61 10.25 -4.86 20.73
CA GLY A 61 10.05 -4.95 22.16
C GLY A 61 10.67 -3.77 22.93
N ALA A 62 11.50 -4.09 23.94
CA ALA A 62 12.15 -3.09 24.78
C ALA A 62 13.36 -2.39 24.12
N GLU A 63 13.87 -2.94 23.03
CA GLU A 63 15.03 -2.41 22.29
C GLU A 63 14.58 -1.68 21.02
N LEU A 64 13.61 -0.77 21.17
CA LEU A 64 13.05 0.00 20.09
C LEU A 64 14.05 1.04 19.59
N THR A 65 14.67 0.75 18.45
CA THR A 65 15.52 1.67 17.70
C THR A 65 15.02 1.85 16.28
N ARG A 66 15.43 2.91 15.60
CA ARG A 66 15.10 3.13 14.17
C ARG A 66 15.62 2.00 13.30
N ARG A 67 16.79 1.46 13.62
CA ARG A 67 17.41 0.32 12.93
C ARG A 67 16.53 -0.91 13.04
N CYS A 68 16.12 -1.28 14.26
CA CYS A 68 15.27 -2.44 14.51
C CYS A 68 13.96 -2.35 13.72
N VAL A 69 13.28 -1.19 13.76
CA VAL A 69 12.04 -0.99 13.01
C VAL A 69 12.24 -1.15 11.51
N LEU A 70 13.33 -0.56 10.98
CA LEU A 70 13.65 -0.66 9.55
C LEU A 70 13.95 -2.10 9.12
N ASP A 71 14.74 -2.82 9.92
CA ASP A 71 15.11 -4.21 9.61
C ASP A 71 13.89 -5.14 9.66
N ASN A 72 13.00 -4.97 10.66
CA ASN A 72 11.75 -5.71 10.74
C ASN A 72 10.80 -5.38 9.57
N ALA A 73 10.66 -4.10 9.21
CA ALA A 73 9.82 -3.70 8.08
C ALA A 73 10.35 -4.28 6.75
N LYS A 74 11.66 -4.30 6.54
CA LYS A 74 12.31 -4.88 5.35
C LYS A 74 12.22 -6.41 5.30
N ALA A 75 12.07 -7.07 6.44
CA ALA A 75 11.93 -8.52 6.51
C ALA A 75 10.52 -8.99 6.07
N VAL A 76 9.56 -8.08 5.99
CA VAL A 76 8.21 -8.41 5.49
C VAL A 76 8.23 -8.46 3.97
N THR A 77 7.93 -9.62 3.40
CA THR A 77 7.97 -9.86 1.94
C THR A 77 6.61 -9.92 1.28
N ASP A 78 5.54 -9.96 2.09
CA ASP A 78 4.15 -10.10 1.63
C ASP A 78 3.24 -9.20 2.50
N TRP A 79 3.39 -7.90 2.35
CA TRP A 79 2.63 -6.92 3.10
C TRP A 79 1.36 -6.52 2.37
N THR A 80 0.20 -6.71 3.02
CA THR A 80 -1.13 -6.37 2.47
C THR A 80 -1.86 -5.29 3.27
N GLY A 81 -1.26 -4.77 4.35
CA GLY A 81 -1.97 -3.90 5.28
C GLY A 81 -3.13 -4.58 6.01
N GLY A 82 -3.06 -5.92 6.20
CA GLY A 82 -4.15 -6.71 6.75
C GLY A 82 -5.27 -7.01 5.74
N GLY A 83 -5.00 -6.85 4.44
CA GLY A 83 -5.95 -7.04 3.35
C GLY A 83 -6.45 -5.74 2.71
N LEU A 84 -5.90 -4.59 3.08
CA LEU A 84 -6.26 -3.29 2.48
C LEU A 84 -5.83 -3.15 1.03
N HIS A 85 -4.76 -3.83 0.65
CA HIS A 85 -4.18 -3.69 -0.68
C HIS A 85 -3.53 -5.00 -1.16
N ALA A 86 -3.17 -5.02 -2.44
CA ALA A 86 -2.43 -6.11 -3.05
C ALA A 86 -1.10 -6.37 -2.32
N PRO A 87 -0.59 -7.61 -2.34
CA PRO A 87 0.68 -7.96 -1.75
C PRO A 87 1.83 -7.08 -2.27
N THR A 88 2.68 -6.64 -1.36
CA THR A 88 3.89 -5.88 -1.68
C THR A 88 5.08 -6.38 -0.85
N ASN A 89 6.29 -6.17 -1.36
CA ASN A 89 7.53 -6.43 -0.62
C ASN A 89 8.19 -5.10 -0.23
N PRO A 90 7.95 -4.58 0.98
CA PRO A 90 8.48 -3.27 1.39
C PRO A 90 10.01 -3.18 1.38
N GLY A 91 10.69 -4.31 1.50
CA GLY A 91 12.15 -4.39 1.55
C GLY A 91 12.85 -4.40 0.19
N SER A 92 12.16 -4.82 -0.88
CA SER A 92 12.77 -4.98 -2.20
C SER A 92 12.98 -3.66 -2.94
N GLY A 93 12.09 -2.68 -2.73
CA GLY A 93 12.06 -1.47 -3.54
C GLY A 93 11.57 -1.69 -4.98
N GLU A 94 11.05 -2.89 -5.28
CA GLU A 94 10.50 -3.26 -6.58
C GLU A 94 9.06 -2.76 -6.73
N ALA A 95 8.63 -2.58 -7.98
CA ALA A 95 7.24 -2.24 -8.28
C ALA A 95 6.32 -3.43 -7.95
N ALA A 96 5.08 -3.12 -7.54
CA ALA A 96 4.07 -4.16 -7.30
C ALA A 96 3.60 -4.79 -8.62
N GLU A 97 3.58 -6.12 -8.68
CA GLU A 97 3.10 -6.89 -9.83
C GLU A 97 1.58 -7.02 -9.85
N CYS A 98 0.93 -6.72 -8.73
CA CYS A 98 -0.50 -6.89 -8.53
C CYS A 98 -1.25 -5.55 -8.59
N GLY A 99 -2.39 -5.55 -9.24
CA GLY A 99 -3.25 -4.38 -9.31
C GLY A 99 -4.70 -4.73 -9.64
N LEU A 100 -5.54 -3.73 -9.65
CA LEU A 100 -6.91 -3.82 -10.15
C LEU A 100 -7.26 -2.57 -10.95
N ILE A 101 -8.29 -2.68 -11.77
CA ILE A 101 -8.89 -1.57 -12.48
C ILE A 101 -10.22 -1.22 -11.80
N THR A 102 -10.46 0.07 -11.62
CA THR A 102 -11.77 0.57 -11.19
C THR A 102 -12.33 1.56 -12.22
N GLU A 103 -13.63 1.55 -12.37
CA GLU A 103 -14.39 2.51 -13.17
C GLU A 103 -15.07 3.54 -12.25
N GLY A 104 -14.97 4.83 -12.61
CA GLY A 104 -15.65 5.92 -11.91
C GLY A 104 -17.13 5.96 -12.28
N THR A 105 -17.99 5.66 -11.32
CA THR A 105 -19.46 5.65 -11.45
C THR A 105 -20.09 6.71 -10.56
N ALA A 106 -21.41 6.73 -10.45
CA ALA A 106 -22.15 7.58 -9.52
C ALA A 106 -22.00 7.11 -8.06
N GLU A 107 -21.79 5.81 -7.87
CA GLU A 107 -21.58 5.16 -6.58
C GLU A 107 -20.12 5.26 -6.09
N GLY A 108 -19.22 5.76 -6.92
CA GLY A 108 -17.80 5.86 -6.65
C GLY A 108 -16.97 5.02 -7.64
N PHE A 109 -15.82 4.56 -7.19
CA PHE A 109 -14.94 3.69 -7.98
C PHE A 109 -15.31 2.23 -7.73
N VAL A 110 -15.77 1.54 -8.78
CA VAL A 110 -16.20 0.13 -8.74
C VAL A 110 -15.31 -0.72 -9.64
N VAL A 111 -15.12 -1.98 -9.26
CA VAL A 111 -14.40 -2.95 -10.11
C VAL A 111 -15.35 -3.37 -11.24
N PRO A 112 -14.96 -3.24 -12.53
CA PRO A 112 -15.78 -3.67 -13.65
C PRO A 112 -16.12 -5.16 -13.60
N GLU A 113 -17.30 -5.54 -14.11
CA GLU A 113 -17.75 -6.94 -14.11
C GLU A 113 -16.89 -7.86 -14.99
N ASP A 114 -16.24 -7.30 -16.00
CA ASP A 114 -15.33 -8.01 -16.92
C ASP A 114 -13.88 -8.02 -16.46
N PHE A 115 -13.56 -7.48 -15.28
CA PHE A 115 -12.25 -7.60 -14.68
C PHE A 115 -12.02 -9.02 -14.15
N GLU A 116 -10.95 -9.67 -14.60
CA GLU A 116 -10.59 -11.05 -14.25
C GLU A 116 -9.44 -11.07 -13.23
N PRO A 117 -9.73 -11.13 -11.91
CA PRO A 117 -8.71 -11.27 -10.89
C PRO A 117 -8.16 -12.71 -10.84
N ASN A 118 -6.92 -12.86 -10.36
CA ASN A 118 -6.29 -14.16 -10.11
C ASN A 118 -5.77 -14.32 -8.67
N GLU A 119 -5.71 -13.23 -7.90
CA GLU A 119 -5.29 -13.22 -6.49
C GLU A 119 -6.27 -12.35 -5.67
N GLY A 120 -7.25 -12.97 -5.03
CA GLY A 120 -8.33 -12.24 -4.35
C GLY A 120 -9.12 -11.39 -5.34
N ILE A 121 -9.08 -10.06 -5.18
CA ILE A 121 -9.69 -9.10 -6.11
C ILE A 121 -8.67 -8.48 -7.07
N PHE A 122 -7.41 -8.88 -7.01
CA PHE A 122 -6.32 -8.34 -7.81
C PHE A 122 -5.96 -9.24 -8.97
N HIS A 123 -5.42 -8.65 -10.01
CA HIS A 123 -4.71 -9.36 -11.06
C HIS A 123 -3.21 -9.17 -10.83
N CYS A 124 -2.50 -10.27 -10.63
CA CYS A 124 -1.07 -10.33 -10.36
C CYS A 124 -0.37 -10.97 -11.56
N ASP A 125 0.54 -10.23 -12.19
CA ASP A 125 1.33 -10.69 -13.32
C ASP A 125 2.66 -9.95 -13.33
N PRO A 126 3.82 -10.66 -13.42
CA PRO A 126 5.12 -10.02 -13.60
C PRO A 126 5.18 -9.06 -14.80
N ASP A 127 4.40 -9.33 -15.85
CA ASP A 127 4.32 -8.48 -17.04
C ASP A 127 3.63 -7.12 -16.78
N ASN A 128 3.01 -6.93 -15.61
CA ASN A 128 2.50 -5.63 -15.18
C ASN A 128 3.62 -4.64 -14.80
N VAL A 129 4.87 -5.11 -14.68
CA VAL A 129 6.04 -4.30 -14.33
C VAL A 129 6.92 -4.10 -15.57
N PHE A 130 7.12 -2.83 -15.93
CA PHE A 130 8.00 -2.47 -17.05
C PHE A 130 9.35 -2.00 -16.53
N THR A 131 10.43 -2.57 -17.08
CA THR A 131 11.77 -2.03 -16.89
C THR A 131 12.01 -0.97 -17.98
N LEU A 132 12.22 0.27 -17.56
CA LEU A 132 12.53 1.35 -18.49
C LEU A 132 13.94 1.15 -19.05
N GLU A 133 14.07 1.26 -20.40
CA GLU A 133 15.37 1.25 -21.08
C GLU A 133 15.89 2.69 -21.19
N GLY A 134 17.05 2.96 -20.60
CA GLY A 134 17.70 4.28 -20.67
C GLY A 134 18.48 4.63 -19.41
N ASP A 135 19.21 5.72 -19.47
CA ASP A 135 19.86 6.31 -18.29
C ASP A 135 18.95 7.39 -17.69
N TYR A 136 18.26 7.03 -16.63
CA TYR A 136 17.39 7.93 -15.85
C TYR A 136 18.10 8.53 -14.65
N GLY A 137 19.42 8.41 -14.59
CA GLY A 137 20.24 8.79 -13.46
C GLY A 137 20.22 7.75 -12.34
N ARG A 138 21.09 7.93 -11.37
CA ARG A 138 21.07 7.09 -10.16
C ARG A 138 20.07 7.60 -9.12
N GLY A 139 19.53 6.68 -8.34
CA GLY A 139 18.72 7.04 -7.19
C GLY A 139 19.52 7.85 -6.16
N VAL A 140 18.83 8.67 -5.37
CA VAL A 140 19.43 9.39 -4.25
C VAL A 140 19.82 8.40 -3.16
N THR A 141 21.06 8.48 -2.69
CA THR A 141 21.60 7.65 -1.61
C THR A 141 21.59 8.41 -0.28
N LEU A 142 21.81 7.70 0.83
CA LEU A 142 21.97 8.36 2.14
C LEU A 142 23.18 9.31 2.15
N GLU A 143 24.26 8.97 1.47
CA GLU A 143 25.46 9.81 1.33
C GLU A 143 25.16 11.13 0.62
N ASP A 144 24.31 11.11 -0.41
CA ASP A 144 23.91 12.32 -1.15
C ASP A 144 23.17 13.34 -0.27
N VAL A 145 22.51 12.88 0.79
CA VAL A 145 21.81 13.72 1.77
C VAL A 145 22.59 13.86 3.09
N GLY A 146 23.86 13.46 3.11
CA GLY A 146 24.72 13.58 4.28
C GLY A 146 24.32 12.68 5.45
N LYS A 147 23.73 11.52 5.17
CA LYS A 147 23.26 10.55 6.16
C LYS A 147 23.98 9.22 6.03
N THR A 148 24.02 8.47 7.14
CA THR A 148 24.55 7.10 7.18
C THR A 148 23.56 6.17 7.87
N LEU A 149 23.73 4.85 7.66
CA LEU A 149 22.93 3.84 8.38
C LEU A 149 23.24 3.82 9.88
N ASP A 150 24.44 4.24 10.29
CA ASP A 150 24.84 4.27 11.71
C ASP A 150 24.03 5.30 12.52
N GLU A 151 23.45 6.30 11.87
CA GLU A 151 22.55 7.29 12.51
C GLU A 151 21.17 6.72 12.86
N LEU A 152 20.88 5.46 12.52
CA LEU A 152 19.61 4.79 12.81
C LEU A 152 19.58 4.10 14.19
N GLU A 153 20.69 4.09 14.93
CA GLU A 153 20.77 3.53 16.28
C GLU A 153 20.12 4.46 17.33
#